data_c365653baac409c4a8d1d696092c9f0c
#
_entry.id   c365653baac409c4a8d1d696092c9f0c
#
_cell.length_a   1.000
_cell.length_b   1.000
_cell.length_c   1.000
_cell.angle_alpha   90.00
_cell.angle_beta   90.00
_cell.angle_gamma   90.00
#
_symmetry.space_group_name_H-M   'P 1'
#
loop_
_entity.id
_entity.type
_entity.pdbx_description
1 polymer ?
#
loop_
_entity_poly.entity_id
_entity_poly.type
_entity_poly.pdbx_seq_one_letter_code
_entity_poly.pdbx_strand_id
1 'polypeptide(L)'
;MKKITLLDGKTYDQEELVTKAYDDDYYYNYLSKYALSSSACKNLLSSPKTYKHIMEYGSPSSQALRDGWLVHTCVLEPPVFEEQIFVDVQSKNTKKYKEAVAQHGKVFTMKEKHDAERLADALLRNEMVLEKLSDSDFEVAQVDTIRSKSGIDFPFRAKADILGNNSTMYDLKSTSSIEGWKYSADKYGYDAQAFIY
;
A
#
# COMPACT_ATOMS: atom_id res chain seq x y z
N MET A 1 -2.65 -14.84 25.23
CA MET A 1 -2.63 -14.02 24.02
C MET A 1 -1.20 -13.94 23.51
N LYS A 2 -1.01 -13.94 22.20
CA LYS A 2 0.32 -13.81 21.59
C LYS A 2 0.80 -12.36 21.78
N LYS A 3 2.07 -12.20 22.18
CA LYS A 3 2.68 -10.88 22.35
C LYS A 3 3.69 -10.61 21.24
N ILE A 4 3.72 -9.38 20.76
CA ILE A 4 4.63 -8.92 19.72
C ILE A 4 5.46 -7.78 20.30
N THR A 5 6.79 -7.93 20.23
CA THR A 5 7.72 -6.87 20.60
C THR A 5 8.19 -6.15 19.34
N LEU A 6 7.92 -4.87 19.26
CA LEU A 6 8.35 -4.00 18.15
C LEU A 6 9.84 -3.67 18.25
N LEU A 7 10.42 -3.15 17.19
CA LEU A 7 11.86 -2.78 17.12
C LEU A 7 12.25 -1.64 18.07
N ASP A 8 11.29 -0.88 18.61
CA ASP A 8 11.51 0.10 19.67
C ASP A 8 11.52 -0.51 21.09
N GLY A 9 11.36 -1.83 21.19
CA GLY A 9 11.33 -2.57 22.46
C GLY A 9 9.97 -2.62 23.16
N LYS A 10 8.95 -1.93 22.66
CA LYS A 10 7.60 -1.98 23.22
C LYS A 10 6.91 -3.28 22.85
N THR A 11 6.18 -3.84 23.80
CA THR A 11 5.46 -5.10 23.64
C THR A 11 3.96 -4.86 23.75
N TYR A 12 3.22 -5.41 22.80
CA TYR A 12 1.76 -5.32 22.68
C TYR A 12 1.13 -6.70 22.63
N ASP A 13 -0.13 -6.81 22.99
CA ASP A 13 -0.95 -7.96 22.58
C ASP A 13 -1.22 -7.88 21.07
N GLN A 14 -1.14 -9.03 20.38
CA GLN A 14 -1.30 -9.07 18.92
C GLN A 14 -2.62 -8.46 18.46
N GLU A 15 -3.73 -8.81 19.12
CA GLU A 15 -5.07 -8.31 18.77
C GLU A 15 -5.16 -6.78 18.93
N GLU A 16 -4.59 -6.23 20.01
CA GLU A 16 -4.50 -4.79 20.20
C GLU A 16 -3.70 -4.11 19.09
N LEU A 17 -2.57 -4.70 18.72
CA LEU A 17 -1.69 -4.17 17.70
C LEU A 17 -2.32 -4.21 16.31
N VAL A 18 -3.02 -5.29 15.99
CA VAL A 18 -3.78 -5.44 14.73
C VAL A 18 -4.92 -4.42 14.69
N THR A 19 -5.66 -4.24 15.79
CA THR A 19 -6.73 -3.21 15.85
C THR A 19 -6.17 -1.81 15.59
N LYS A 20 -5.03 -1.46 16.17
CA LYS A 20 -4.36 -0.18 15.91
C LYS A 20 -3.85 -0.04 14.48
N ALA A 21 -3.51 -1.16 13.83
CA ALA A 21 -2.99 -1.17 12.46
C ALA A 21 -4.04 -0.83 11.39
N TYR A 22 -5.33 -0.79 11.74
CA TYR A 22 -6.39 -0.26 10.86
C TYR A 22 -6.42 1.27 10.80
N ASP A 23 -5.77 1.95 11.76
CA ASP A 23 -5.51 3.39 11.64
C ASP A 23 -4.31 3.62 10.71
N ASP A 24 -4.53 4.31 9.60
CA ASP A 24 -3.51 4.54 8.58
C ASP A 24 -2.34 5.39 9.10
N ASP A 25 -2.59 6.38 9.95
CA ASP A 25 -1.52 7.17 10.54
C ASP A 25 -0.64 6.29 11.43
N TYR A 26 -1.26 5.45 12.27
CA TYR A 26 -0.52 4.49 13.07
C TYR A 26 0.24 3.48 12.21
N TYR A 27 -0.40 2.93 11.16
CA TYR A 27 0.20 1.93 10.28
C TYR A 27 1.37 2.49 9.48
N TYR A 28 1.21 3.66 8.83
CA TYR A 28 2.22 4.20 7.94
C TYR A 28 3.26 5.09 8.64
N ASN A 29 2.95 5.74 9.76
CA ASN A 29 3.86 6.67 10.42
C ASN A 29 4.53 6.08 11.68
N TYR A 30 3.87 5.16 12.39
CA TYR A 30 4.45 4.51 13.56
C TYR A 30 4.94 3.09 13.26
N LEU A 31 4.05 2.17 12.87
CA LEU A 31 4.43 0.78 12.63
C LEU A 31 5.47 0.64 11.53
N SER A 32 5.47 1.52 10.52
CA SER A 32 6.48 1.51 9.46
C SER A 32 7.92 1.61 9.97
N LYS A 33 8.12 2.23 11.12
CA LYS A 33 9.44 2.43 11.73
C LYS A 33 9.85 1.26 12.63
N TYR A 34 8.90 0.52 13.16
CA TYR A 34 9.15 -0.46 14.22
C TYR A 34 8.70 -1.88 13.92
N ALA A 35 8.10 -2.10 12.74
CA ALA A 35 7.81 -3.42 12.19
C ALA A 35 8.21 -3.47 10.72
N LEU A 36 8.84 -4.55 10.31
CA LEU A 36 9.24 -4.74 8.91
C LEU A 36 8.00 -4.98 8.03
N SER A 37 8.17 -4.77 6.74
CA SER A 37 7.20 -5.13 5.69
C SER A 37 7.94 -5.72 4.50
N SER A 38 7.22 -6.26 3.51
CA SER A 38 7.80 -6.72 2.26
C SER A 38 8.63 -5.62 1.57
N SER A 39 8.13 -4.38 1.54
CA SER A 39 8.85 -3.22 0.98
C SER A 39 10.11 -2.87 1.79
N ALA A 40 10.04 -2.96 3.13
CA ALA A 40 11.19 -2.73 4.00
C ALA A 40 12.29 -3.77 3.74
N CYS A 41 11.91 -5.05 3.63
CA CYS A 41 12.86 -6.12 3.30
C CYS A 41 13.50 -5.93 1.94
N LYS A 42 12.73 -5.56 0.92
CA LYS A 42 13.23 -5.26 -0.42
C LYS A 42 14.27 -4.13 -0.39
N ASN A 43 13.99 -3.05 0.33
CA ASN A 43 14.92 -1.94 0.48
C ASN A 43 16.21 -2.35 1.21
N LEU A 44 16.09 -3.16 2.26
CA LEU A 44 17.24 -3.72 2.98
C LEU A 44 18.10 -4.62 2.09
N LEU A 45 17.48 -5.50 1.30
CA LEU A 45 18.17 -6.38 0.35
C LEU A 45 18.87 -5.61 -0.76
N SER A 46 18.29 -4.50 -1.22
CA SER A 46 18.90 -3.62 -2.19
C SER A 46 20.12 -2.91 -1.58
N SER A 47 19.97 -2.26 -0.44
CA SER A 47 21.04 -1.59 0.30
C SER A 47 20.54 -1.14 1.69
N PRO A 48 21.27 -1.50 2.78
CA PRO A 48 20.98 -0.95 4.11
C PRO A 48 21.02 0.58 4.16
N LYS A 49 21.86 1.22 3.34
CA LYS A 49 21.95 2.69 3.22
C LYS A 49 20.67 3.26 2.60
N THR A 50 20.13 2.63 1.57
CA THR A 50 18.84 3.00 0.94
C THR A 50 17.71 2.85 1.94
N TYR A 51 17.66 1.73 2.65
CA TYR A 51 16.65 1.52 3.69
C TYR A 51 16.70 2.63 4.76
N LYS A 52 17.89 2.91 5.30
CA LYS A 52 18.05 3.98 6.30
C LYS A 52 17.58 5.33 5.77
N HIS A 53 17.95 5.68 4.54
CA HIS A 53 17.52 6.93 3.90
C HIS A 53 15.98 7.02 3.78
N ILE A 54 15.33 5.93 3.35
CA ILE A 54 13.88 5.87 3.25
C ILE A 54 13.21 6.01 4.62
N MET A 55 13.78 5.40 5.66
CA MET A 55 13.26 5.52 7.03
C MET A 55 13.37 6.94 7.59
N GLU A 56 14.40 7.69 7.22
CA GLU A 56 14.63 9.05 7.69
C GLU A 56 13.85 10.10 6.89
N TYR A 57 13.75 9.93 5.56
CA TYR A 57 13.25 10.96 4.63
C TYR A 57 11.99 10.54 3.86
N GLY A 58 11.53 9.29 4.02
CA GLY A 58 10.43 8.73 3.26
C GLY A 58 10.84 8.22 1.87
N SER A 59 9.94 7.46 1.26
CA SER A 59 10.12 6.99 -0.12
C SER A 59 9.89 8.11 -1.13
N PRO A 60 10.69 8.19 -2.21
CA PRO A 60 10.44 9.18 -3.25
C PRO A 60 9.08 8.90 -3.91
N SER A 61 8.30 9.97 -4.09
CA SER A 61 7.03 9.90 -4.81
C SER A 61 7.29 9.89 -6.32
N SER A 62 6.53 9.08 -7.06
CA SER A 62 6.52 9.10 -8.52
C SER A 62 5.10 9.22 -9.05
N GLN A 63 4.94 9.65 -10.32
CA GLN A 63 3.62 9.71 -10.93
C GLN A 63 2.97 8.33 -10.96
N ALA A 64 3.71 7.27 -11.30
CA ALA A 64 3.20 5.91 -11.33
C ALA A 64 2.68 5.42 -9.96
N LEU A 65 3.35 5.80 -8.86
CA LEU A 65 2.88 5.49 -7.50
C LEU A 65 1.59 6.26 -7.17
N ARG A 66 1.49 7.51 -7.61
CA ARG A 66 0.28 8.33 -7.41
C ARG A 66 -0.92 7.76 -8.19
N ASP A 67 -0.68 7.41 -9.45
CA ASP A 67 -1.72 6.85 -10.32
C ASP A 67 -2.18 5.48 -9.80
N GLY A 68 -1.23 4.63 -9.41
CA GLY A 68 -1.51 3.33 -8.78
C GLY A 68 -2.33 3.48 -7.49
N TRP A 69 -1.97 4.42 -6.62
CA TRP A 69 -2.69 4.69 -5.39
C TRP A 69 -4.13 5.18 -5.65
N LEU A 70 -4.35 6.03 -6.66
CA LEU A 70 -5.69 6.47 -7.02
C LEU A 70 -6.57 5.33 -7.53
N VAL A 71 -6.04 4.45 -8.38
CA VAL A 71 -6.78 3.27 -8.84
C VAL A 71 -7.11 2.35 -7.68
N HIS A 72 -6.16 2.13 -6.79
CA HIS A 72 -6.30 1.30 -5.61
C HIS A 72 -7.43 1.82 -4.71
N THR A 73 -7.38 3.09 -4.31
CA THR A 73 -8.43 3.68 -3.47
C THR A 73 -9.78 3.77 -4.18
N CYS A 74 -9.81 4.01 -5.49
CA CYS A 74 -11.06 4.04 -6.27
C CYS A 74 -11.78 2.67 -6.26
N VAL A 75 -11.03 1.56 -6.26
CA VAL A 75 -11.59 0.20 -6.26
C VAL A 75 -11.89 -0.30 -4.86
N LEU A 76 -10.97 -0.13 -3.92
CA LEU A 76 -10.99 -0.80 -2.62
C LEU A 76 -11.52 0.08 -1.48
N GLU A 77 -11.34 1.40 -1.61
CA GLU A 77 -11.70 2.38 -0.59
C GLU A 77 -12.43 3.60 -1.20
N PRO A 78 -13.60 3.41 -1.88
CA PRO A 78 -14.30 4.50 -2.57
C PRO A 78 -14.54 5.75 -1.71
N PRO A 79 -14.87 5.67 -0.41
CA PRO A 79 -14.98 6.85 0.43
C PRO A 79 -13.69 7.65 0.52
N VAL A 80 -12.53 6.99 0.65
CA VAL A 80 -11.21 7.63 0.69
C VAL A 80 -10.90 8.32 -0.65
N PHE A 81 -11.29 7.70 -1.77
CA PHE A 81 -11.13 8.29 -3.09
C PHE A 81 -11.96 9.57 -3.26
N GLU A 82 -13.23 9.56 -2.83
CA GLU A 82 -14.14 10.72 -2.96
C GLU A 82 -13.71 11.90 -2.06
N GLU A 83 -13.04 11.65 -0.97
CA GLU A 83 -12.47 12.70 -0.09
C GLU A 83 -11.24 13.40 -0.68
N GLN A 84 -10.66 12.87 -1.76
CA GLN A 84 -9.48 13.47 -2.35
C GLN A 84 -9.77 14.83 -3.01
N ILE A 85 -8.81 15.73 -2.94
CA ILE A 85 -8.93 17.04 -3.59
C ILE A 85 -8.47 16.94 -5.05
N PHE A 86 -9.41 17.16 -5.96
CA PHE A 86 -9.18 17.18 -7.39
C PHE A 86 -9.25 18.60 -7.95
N VAL A 87 -8.26 18.98 -8.75
CA VAL A 87 -8.12 20.32 -9.32
C VAL A 87 -8.23 20.25 -10.84
N ASP A 88 -9.14 21.02 -11.40
CA ASP A 88 -9.30 21.12 -12.85
C ASP A 88 -8.23 22.05 -13.42
N VAL A 89 -7.16 21.44 -13.91
CA VAL A 89 -6.01 22.09 -14.53
C VAL A 89 -5.37 21.20 -15.60
N GLN A 90 -4.80 21.81 -16.62
CA GLN A 90 -4.09 21.08 -17.68
C GLN A 90 -2.65 20.70 -17.29
N SER A 91 -2.09 21.35 -16.28
CA SER A 91 -0.71 21.11 -15.85
C SER A 91 -0.54 21.40 -14.36
N LYS A 92 0.28 20.57 -13.71
CA LYS A 92 0.71 20.74 -12.31
C LYS A 92 1.60 21.99 -12.10
N ASN A 93 2.07 22.61 -13.17
CA ASN A 93 2.87 23.83 -13.11
C ASN A 93 2.02 25.12 -12.99
N THR A 94 0.69 25.02 -13.09
CA THR A 94 -0.21 26.17 -12.98
C THR A 94 -0.21 26.75 -11.56
N LYS A 95 -0.48 28.04 -11.45
CA LYS A 95 -0.62 28.75 -10.17
C LYS A 95 -1.74 28.09 -9.33
N LYS A 96 -2.90 27.82 -9.94
CA LYS A 96 -4.06 27.16 -9.30
C LYS A 96 -3.69 25.84 -8.66
N TYR A 97 -2.89 24.98 -9.33
CA TYR A 97 -2.45 23.72 -8.77
C TYR A 97 -1.52 23.90 -7.57
N LYS A 98 -0.54 24.81 -7.70
CA LYS A 98 0.43 25.08 -6.63
C LYS A 98 -0.23 25.68 -5.38
N GLU A 99 -1.22 26.56 -5.56
CA GLU A 99 -2.02 27.10 -4.45
C GLU A 99 -2.83 26.01 -3.75
N ALA A 100 -3.47 25.10 -4.52
CA ALA A 100 -4.17 23.96 -3.95
C ALA A 100 -3.23 23.03 -3.16
N VAL A 101 -2.03 22.76 -3.67
CA VAL A 101 -1.00 22.00 -2.93
C VAL A 101 -0.60 22.69 -1.63
N ALA A 102 -0.40 24.01 -1.67
CA ALA A 102 -0.05 24.77 -0.47
C ALA A 102 -1.13 24.77 0.60
N GLN A 103 -2.40 24.73 0.17
CA GLN A 103 -3.56 24.73 1.07
C GLN A 103 -3.89 23.34 1.63
N HIS A 104 -3.82 22.30 0.80
CA HIS A 104 -4.33 20.97 1.11
C HIS A 104 -3.25 19.86 1.17
N GLY A 105 -2.00 20.18 0.83
CA GLY A 105 -0.92 19.19 0.78
C GLY A 105 -1.01 18.28 -0.45
N LYS A 106 -1.62 17.11 -0.30
CA LYS A 106 -1.79 16.14 -1.37
C LYS A 106 -3.02 16.48 -2.20
N VAL A 107 -2.84 16.82 -3.48
CA VAL A 107 -3.92 17.09 -4.43
C VAL A 107 -3.67 16.38 -5.76
N PHE A 108 -4.73 16.14 -6.53
CA PHE A 108 -4.69 15.48 -7.82
C PHE A 108 -5.34 16.36 -8.90
N THR A 109 -5.08 16.07 -10.16
CA THR A 109 -5.77 16.72 -11.27
C THR A 109 -7.06 15.96 -11.61
N MET A 110 -8.03 16.65 -12.25
CA MET A 110 -9.22 15.97 -12.79
C MET A 110 -8.86 14.89 -13.81
N LYS A 111 -7.75 15.06 -14.55
CA LYS A 111 -7.27 14.02 -15.45
C LYS A 111 -6.86 12.76 -14.69
N GLU A 112 -6.13 12.88 -13.57
CA GLU A 112 -5.76 11.74 -12.72
C GLU A 112 -7.01 11.03 -12.17
N LYS A 113 -8.05 11.81 -11.77
CA LYS A 113 -9.35 11.26 -11.34
C LYS A 113 -9.97 10.39 -12.44
N HIS A 114 -10.20 10.96 -13.61
CA HIS A 114 -10.84 10.27 -14.72
C HIS A 114 -10.05 9.05 -15.20
N ASP A 115 -8.72 9.12 -15.20
CA ASP A 115 -7.87 7.97 -15.56
C ASP A 115 -8.03 6.84 -14.53
N ALA A 116 -8.10 7.14 -13.24
CA ALA A 116 -8.33 6.15 -12.18
C ALA A 116 -9.72 5.52 -12.28
N GLU A 117 -10.76 6.35 -12.42
CA GLU A 117 -12.15 5.89 -12.60
C GLU A 117 -12.29 4.98 -13.82
N ARG A 118 -11.68 5.34 -14.95
CA ARG A 118 -11.70 4.54 -16.18
C ARG A 118 -11.03 3.17 -15.99
N LEU A 119 -9.94 3.11 -15.24
CA LEU A 119 -9.25 1.84 -14.94
C LEU A 119 -10.06 0.99 -13.94
N ALA A 120 -10.63 1.61 -12.92
CA ALA A 120 -11.50 0.95 -11.96
C ALA A 120 -12.75 0.37 -12.67
N ASP A 121 -13.41 1.14 -13.53
CA ASP A 121 -14.53 0.70 -14.35
C ASP A 121 -14.17 -0.50 -15.22
N ALA A 122 -13.01 -0.46 -15.88
CA ALA A 122 -12.58 -1.57 -16.72
C ALA A 122 -12.34 -2.86 -15.93
N LEU A 123 -11.81 -2.74 -14.71
CA LEU A 123 -11.61 -3.86 -13.79
C LEU A 123 -12.96 -4.41 -13.31
N LEU A 124 -13.86 -3.53 -12.85
CA LEU A 124 -15.15 -3.90 -12.25
C LEU A 124 -16.18 -4.42 -13.27
N ARG A 125 -15.97 -4.21 -14.58
CA ARG A 125 -16.77 -4.87 -15.64
C ARG A 125 -16.43 -6.34 -15.83
N ASN A 126 -15.35 -6.83 -15.23
CA ASN A 126 -15.00 -8.24 -15.30
C ASN A 126 -15.75 -9.02 -14.21
N GLU A 127 -16.67 -9.89 -14.64
CA GLU A 127 -17.52 -10.67 -13.72
C GLU A 127 -16.70 -11.53 -12.74
N MET A 128 -15.58 -12.12 -13.19
CA MET A 128 -14.72 -12.90 -12.32
C MET A 128 -14.06 -12.04 -11.23
N VAL A 129 -13.74 -10.78 -11.56
CA VAL A 129 -13.20 -9.84 -10.55
C VAL A 129 -14.28 -9.45 -9.57
N LEU A 130 -15.48 -9.08 -10.05
CA LEU A 130 -16.60 -8.74 -9.18
C LEU A 130 -16.94 -9.88 -8.21
N GLU A 131 -16.97 -11.12 -8.69
CA GLU A 131 -17.17 -12.31 -7.83
C GLU A 131 -16.14 -12.38 -6.71
N LYS A 132 -14.86 -12.09 -7.01
CA LYS A 132 -13.78 -12.11 -6.00
C LYS A 132 -13.88 -10.95 -5.01
N LEU A 133 -14.33 -9.79 -5.46
CA LEU A 133 -14.49 -8.61 -4.61
C LEU A 133 -15.72 -8.68 -3.70
N SER A 134 -16.83 -9.25 -4.18
CA SER A 134 -18.12 -9.24 -3.47
C SER A 134 -18.11 -9.96 -2.12
N ASP A 135 -17.26 -10.96 -1.96
CA ASP A 135 -17.13 -11.78 -0.75
C ASP A 135 -15.77 -11.60 -0.06
N SER A 136 -15.22 -10.40 -0.09
CA SER A 136 -13.90 -10.12 0.44
C SER A 136 -13.89 -8.93 1.40
N ASP A 137 -12.98 -8.97 2.36
CA ASP A 137 -12.58 -7.84 3.17
C ASP A 137 -11.43 -7.09 2.47
N PHE A 138 -11.40 -5.76 2.61
CA PHE A 138 -10.41 -4.90 1.99
C PHE A 138 -9.48 -4.28 3.02
N GLU A 139 -8.24 -3.98 2.60
CA GLU A 139 -7.24 -3.30 3.43
C GLU A 139 -7.01 -3.99 4.78
N VAL A 140 -6.94 -5.33 4.76
CA VAL A 140 -6.87 -6.14 5.98
C VAL A 140 -5.48 -6.08 6.58
N ALA A 141 -5.36 -5.35 7.69
CA ALA A 141 -4.11 -5.19 8.41
C ALA A 141 -3.78 -6.42 9.25
N GLN A 142 -2.52 -6.84 9.24
CA GLN A 142 -1.96 -7.90 10.08
C GLN A 142 -0.62 -7.48 10.65
N VAL A 143 -0.36 -7.88 11.89
CA VAL A 143 0.94 -7.72 12.53
C VAL A 143 1.29 -9.03 13.22
N ASP A 144 2.45 -9.56 12.91
CA ASP A 144 2.95 -10.80 13.48
C ASP A 144 4.48 -10.79 13.61
N THR A 145 5.04 -11.88 14.04
CA THR A 145 6.47 -12.10 14.18
C THR A 145 6.94 -13.14 13.16
N ILE A 146 7.93 -12.81 12.36
CA ILE A 146 8.60 -13.73 11.45
C ILE A 146 9.95 -14.14 12.04
N ARG A 147 10.17 -15.46 12.13
CA ARG A 147 11.42 -16.02 12.63
C ARG A 147 12.42 -16.24 11.49
N SER A 148 13.60 -15.63 11.61
CA SER A 148 14.68 -15.86 10.67
C SER A 148 15.28 -17.27 10.80
N LYS A 149 16.04 -17.71 9.79
CA LYS A 149 16.79 -18.98 9.85
C LYS A 149 17.83 -19.00 10.99
N SER A 150 18.32 -17.84 11.41
CA SER A 150 19.24 -17.70 12.55
C SER A 150 18.53 -17.69 13.92
N GLY A 151 17.22 -17.86 13.95
CA GLY A 151 16.41 -17.90 15.18
C GLY A 151 16.07 -16.55 15.77
N ILE A 152 16.30 -15.45 15.04
CA ILE A 152 15.92 -14.09 15.46
C ILE A 152 14.49 -13.82 15.02
N ASP A 153 13.67 -13.31 15.93
CA ASP A 153 12.29 -12.93 15.67
C ASP A 153 12.23 -11.44 15.30
N PHE A 154 11.52 -11.15 14.22
CA PHE A 154 11.29 -9.78 13.75
C PHE A 154 9.80 -9.48 13.73
N PRO A 155 9.35 -8.34 14.29
CA PRO A 155 7.98 -7.88 14.11
C PRO A 155 7.75 -7.52 12.64
N PHE A 156 6.66 -8.01 12.09
CA PHE A 156 6.29 -7.84 10.69
C PHE A 156 4.87 -7.28 10.60
N ARG A 157 4.66 -6.36 9.67
CA ARG A 157 3.34 -5.86 9.32
C ARG A 157 3.05 -6.12 7.84
N ALA A 158 1.81 -6.47 7.56
CA ALA A 158 1.26 -6.59 6.23
C ALA A 158 -0.12 -5.94 6.19
N LYS A 159 -0.54 -5.48 5.03
CA LYS A 159 -1.90 -5.04 4.78
C LYS A 159 -2.30 -5.68 3.45
N ALA A 160 -3.19 -6.66 3.51
CA ALA A 160 -3.68 -7.33 2.32
C ALA A 160 -4.70 -6.42 1.63
N ASP A 161 -4.51 -6.17 0.34
CA ASP A 161 -5.44 -5.36 -0.45
C ASP A 161 -6.85 -5.97 -0.40
N ILE A 162 -6.94 -7.29 -0.58
CA ILE A 162 -8.19 -8.03 -0.66
C ILE A 162 -8.01 -9.40 0.02
N LEU A 163 -8.83 -9.71 1.00
CA LEU A 163 -8.88 -11.01 1.66
C LEU A 163 -10.25 -11.66 1.45
N GLY A 164 -10.27 -12.69 0.60
CA GLY A 164 -11.48 -13.46 0.33
C GLY A 164 -11.85 -14.42 1.44
N ASN A 165 -13.13 -14.76 1.57
CA ASN A 165 -13.69 -15.66 2.60
C ASN A 165 -13.07 -17.05 2.65
N ASN A 166 -12.44 -17.50 1.55
CA ASN A 166 -11.74 -18.79 1.46
C ASN A 166 -10.27 -18.70 1.87
N SER A 167 -9.87 -17.64 2.59
CA SER A 167 -8.47 -17.35 2.97
C SER A 167 -7.55 -17.14 1.75
N THR A 168 -8.09 -16.76 0.61
CA THR A 168 -7.30 -16.38 -0.56
C THR A 168 -7.04 -14.87 -0.54
N MET A 169 -5.79 -14.48 -0.65
CA MET A 169 -5.43 -13.08 -0.79
C MET A 169 -5.29 -12.71 -2.27
N TYR A 170 -5.81 -11.53 -2.60
CA TYR A 170 -5.61 -10.91 -3.90
C TYR A 170 -4.94 -9.56 -3.69
N ASP A 171 -4.11 -9.17 -4.63
CA ASP A 171 -3.34 -7.93 -4.57
C ASP A 171 -3.54 -7.15 -5.87
N LEU A 172 -3.98 -5.91 -5.76
CA LEU A 172 -4.30 -5.04 -6.89
C LEU A 172 -3.04 -4.31 -7.38
N LYS A 173 -2.65 -4.55 -8.61
CA LYS A 173 -1.48 -3.89 -9.20
C LYS A 173 -1.84 -3.22 -10.53
N SER A 174 -1.48 -1.96 -10.65
CA SER A 174 -1.49 -1.26 -11.94
C SER A 174 -0.19 -1.51 -12.70
N THR A 175 -0.27 -1.67 -14.00
CA THR A 175 0.90 -1.84 -14.88
C THR A 175 0.72 -1.08 -16.18
N SER A 176 1.82 -0.62 -16.77
CA SER A 176 1.82 -0.03 -18.12
C SER A 176 1.77 -1.06 -19.25
N SER A 177 2.01 -2.35 -18.94
CA SER A 177 1.99 -3.44 -19.90
C SER A 177 1.62 -4.75 -19.21
N ILE A 178 0.54 -5.37 -19.66
CA ILE A 178 0.12 -6.70 -19.20
C ILE A 178 1.08 -7.77 -19.71
N GLU A 179 1.54 -7.67 -20.94
CA GLU A 179 2.53 -8.59 -21.53
C GLU A 179 3.87 -8.55 -20.79
N GLY A 180 4.24 -7.35 -20.28
CA GLY A 180 5.44 -7.13 -19.47
C GLY A 180 5.29 -7.50 -17.99
N TRP A 181 4.12 -7.98 -17.56
CA TRP A 181 3.83 -8.27 -16.14
C TRP A 181 4.86 -9.19 -15.49
N LYS A 182 5.25 -10.26 -16.16
CA LYS A 182 6.24 -11.23 -15.65
C LYS A 182 7.55 -10.54 -15.20
N TYR A 183 8.05 -9.62 -16.02
CA TYR A 183 9.29 -8.88 -15.72
C TYR A 183 9.07 -7.87 -14.60
N SER A 184 7.89 -7.27 -14.53
CA SER A 184 7.52 -6.36 -13.44
C SER A 184 7.40 -7.10 -12.11
N ALA A 185 6.79 -8.27 -12.09
CA ALA A 185 6.63 -9.08 -10.89
C ALA A 185 7.98 -9.49 -10.29
N ASP A 186 8.92 -9.95 -11.12
CA ASP A 186 10.29 -10.29 -10.72
C ASP A 186 11.04 -9.04 -10.24
N LYS A 187 11.07 -7.98 -11.05
CA LYS A 187 11.75 -6.72 -10.73
C LYS A 187 11.28 -6.11 -9.40
N TYR A 188 10.00 -6.21 -9.10
CA TYR A 188 9.40 -5.61 -7.89
C TYR A 188 9.27 -6.59 -6.74
N GLY A 189 9.67 -7.86 -6.89
CA GLY A 189 9.68 -8.88 -5.85
C GLY A 189 8.27 -9.20 -5.32
N TYR A 190 7.30 -9.36 -6.21
CA TYR A 190 5.92 -9.67 -5.82
C TYR A 190 5.78 -11.11 -5.31
N ASP A 191 6.66 -12.01 -5.71
CA ASP A 191 6.81 -13.35 -5.15
C ASP A 191 7.19 -13.30 -3.66
N ALA A 192 8.15 -12.46 -3.29
CA ALA A 192 8.51 -12.23 -1.89
C ALA A 192 7.36 -11.60 -1.09
N GLN A 193 6.60 -10.69 -1.69
CA GLN A 193 5.40 -10.12 -1.07
C GLN A 193 4.36 -11.21 -0.81
N ALA A 194 4.06 -12.05 -1.80
CA ALA A 194 3.09 -13.14 -1.67
C ALA A 194 3.51 -14.19 -0.62
N PHE A 195 4.82 -14.46 -0.50
CA PHE A 195 5.33 -15.36 0.54
C PHE A 195 5.20 -14.81 1.96
N ILE A 196 5.36 -13.49 2.12
CA ILE A 196 5.31 -12.83 3.43
C ILE A 196 3.87 -12.68 3.92
N TYR A 197 2.92 -12.39 3.04
CA TYR A 197 1.51 -12.20 3.36
C TYR A 197 0.81 -13.52 3.65
#